data_ac9a2d2ce4e823d15afc0b6ba30e14cc
#
_entry.id   ac9a2d2ce4e823d15afc0b6ba30e14cc
#
_cell.length_a   1.000
_cell.length_b   1.000
_cell.length_c   1.000
_cell.angle_alpha   90.00
_cell.angle_beta   90.00
_cell.angle_gamma   90.00
#
_symmetry.space_group_name_H-M   'P 1'
#
loop_
_entity.id
_entity.type
_entity.pdbx_description
1 polymer ?
#
loop_
_entity_poly.entity_id
_entity_poly.type
_entity_poly.pdbx_seq_one_letter_code
_entity_poly.pdbx_strand_id
1 'polypeptide(L)'
;MPEPLQVTAAEAGQKLLQFLSRRFEEPQSVLHRWIRTGQVRITGGRAKPFDRVELNDEIRVPPFAGAGTKAERVPASSGGKELPPIVAETADVIVFCKPSGLPVHPGTGHTDSLTTRLEAAFAGSPFIPAPVHRLDRDTSGLLLVGKTYAAVRRLSDALAAHDGSVAKDYLAWVQGECPWSRPKRLEDHLAKRTVGAQGREKVVAGKSRTGGPDEKPASLTVRCLTVREGRSLVLIRLHTGRTHQIRVQLSERGFPLVGDVKYGGPRCGDGLKLHAVRLRVGEETYTALPPWAGPWRVAHLPPEWEDV
;
A
#
# COMPACT_ATOMS: atom_id res chain seq x y z
N MET A 1 -38.23 13.52 1.93
CA MET A 1 -37.27 12.75 1.13
C MET A 1 -35.91 13.07 1.72
N PRO A 2 -34.98 12.12 1.80
CA PRO A 2 -33.61 12.44 2.26
C PRO A 2 -33.05 13.53 1.35
N GLU A 3 -32.25 14.42 1.92
CA GLU A 3 -31.55 15.45 1.14
C GLU A 3 -30.58 14.77 0.15
N PRO A 4 -30.45 15.29 -1.07
CA PRO A 4 -29.47 14.78 -2.01
C PRO A 4 -28.05 14.93 -1.44
N LEU A 5 -27.20 13.94 -1.69
CA LEU A 5 -25.79 14.01 -1.32
C LEU A 5 -25.07 14.91 -2.31
N GLN A 6 -24.41 15.96 -1.84
CA GLN A 6 -23.57 16.80 -2.69
C GLN A 6 -22.17 16.19 -2.83
N VAL A 7 -21.65 16.21 -4.05
CA VAL A 7 -20.29 15.78 -4.36
C VAL A 7 -19.31 16.92 -4.09
N THR A 8 -18.38 16.68 -3.18
CA THR A 8 -17.34 17.65 -2.81
C THR A 8 -16.15 17.59 -3.76
N ALA A 9 -15.28 18.61 -3.72
CA ALA A 9 -14.03 18.62 -4.50
C ALA A 9 -13.12 17.42 -4.18
N ALA A 10 -13.13 16.93 -2.94
CA ALA A 10 -12.36 15.77 -2.52
C ALA A 10 -12.86 14.45 -3.12
N GLU A 11 -14.12 14.38 -3.53
CA GLU A 11 -14.79 13.20 -4.06
C GLU A 11 -14.93 13.20 -5.59
N ALA A 12 -14.86 14.36 -6.22
CA ALA A 12 -15.07 14.52 -7.65
C ALA A 12 -14.17 13.60 -8.50
N GLY A 13 -14.73 13.11 -9.62
CA GLY A 13 -14.04 12.26 -10.58
C GLY A 13 -14.12 10.76 -10.30
N GLN A 14 -14.56 10.31 -9.11
CA GLN A 14 -14.75 8.88 -8.80
C GLN A 14 -15.98 8.30 -9.53
N LYS A 15 -16.01 6.98 -9.71
CA LYS A 15 -17.19 6.30 -10.25
C LYS A 15 -18.35 6.35 -9.25
N LEU A 16 -19.59 6.53 -9.72
CA LEU A 16 -20.78 6.56 -8.87
C LEU A 16 -20.87 5.37 -7.90
N LEU A 17 -20.63 4.16 -8.38
CA LEU A 17 -20.63 2.98 -7.52
C LEU A 17 -19.60 3.10 -6.39
N GLN A 18 -18.42 3.62 -6.70
CA GLN A 18 -17.34 3.81 -5.71
C GLN A 18 -17.69 4.91 -4.70
N PHE A 19 -18.31 6.00 -5.16
CA PHE A 19 -18.85 7.06 -4.31
C PHE A 19 -19.87 6.50 -3.31
N LEU A 20 -20.84 5.71 -3.79
CA LEU A 20 -21.85 5.07 -2.95
C LEU A 20 -21.25 4.05 -1.97
N SER A 21 -20.32 3.20 -2.42
CA SER A 21 -19.67 2.19 -1.56
C SER A 21 -18.87 2.79 -0.41
N ARG A 22 -18.43 4.05 -0.53
CA ARG A 22 -17.74 4.77 0.54
C ARG A 22 -18.69 5.37 1.57
N ARG A 23 -19.91 5.72 1.15
CA ARG A 23 -20.91 6.37 1.99
C ARG A 23 -21.88 5.39 2.65
N PHE A 24 -22.10 4.22 2.05
CA PHE A 24 -23.04 3.22 2.52
C PHE A 24 -22.36 1.88 2.81
N GLU A 25 -22.84 1.17 3.83
CA GLU A 25 -22.35 -0.18 4.19
C GLU A 25 -22.99 -1.29 3.36
N GLU A 26 -23.85 -0.92 2.42
CA GLU A 26 -24.59 -1.86 1.60
C GLU A 26 -23.69 -2.70 0.69
N PRO A 27 -23.98 -3.99 0.51
CA PRO A 27 -23.27 -4.83 -0.45
C PRO A 27 -23.30 -4.22 -1.85
N GLN A 28 -22.23 -4.37 -2.62
CA GLN A 28 -22.16 -3.83 -3.99
C GLN A 28 -23.32 -4.27 -4.87
N SER A 29 -23.85 -5.48 -4.68
CA SER A 29 -25.04 -5.99 -5.41
C SER A 29 -26.28 -5.14 -5.14
N VAL A 30 -26.44 -4.63 -3.93
CA VAL A 30 -27.54 -3.74 -3.54
C VAL A 30 -27.36 -2.36 -4.17
N LEU A 31 -26.14 -1.79 -4.09
CA LEU A 31 -25.82 -0.51 -4.72
C LEU A 31 -26.00 -0.56 -6.25
N HIS A 32 -25.57 -1.62 -6.89
CA HIS A 32 -25.83 -1.87 -8.32
C HIS A 32 -27.31 -1.93 -8.64
N ARG A 33 -28.11 -2.59 -7.78
CA ARG A 33 -29.57 -2.65 -7.95
C ARG A 33 -30.19 -1.26 -7.85
N TRP A 34 -29.81 -0.44 -6.87
CA TRP A 34 -30.32 0.94 -6.73
C TRP A 34 -30.06 1.78 -7.99
N ILE A 35 -28.84 1.69 -8.53
CA ILE A 35 -28.48 2.42 -9.76
C ILE A 35 -29.30 1.90 -10.94
N ARG A 36 -29.34 0.58 -11.15
CA ARG A 36 -30.02 -0.04 -12.27
C ARG A 36 -31.52 0.24 -12.28
N THR A 37 -32.15 0.24 -11.11
CA THR A 37 -33.60 0.51 -10.98
C THR A 37 -33.92 2.00 -10.99
N GLY A 38 -32.93 2.90 -11.11
CA GLY A 38 -33.13 4.36 -11.16
C GLY A 38 -33.47 5.00 -9.82
N GLN A 39 -33.25 4.27 -8.72
CA GLN A 39 -33.39 4.81 -7.36
C GLN A 39 -32.24 5.76 -7.01
N VAL A 40 -31.09 5.60 -7.65
CA VAL A 40 -29.98 6.54 -7.60
C VAL A 40 -29.98 7.37 -8.89
N ARG A 41 -29.82 8.69 -8.75
CA ARG A 41 -29.74 9.64 -9.87
C ARG A 41 -28.62 10.64 -9.61
N ILE A 42 -27.99 11.11 -10.68
CA ILE A 42 -27.01 12.20 -10.65
C ILE A 42 -27.69 13.44 -11.20
N THR A 43 -27.76 14.53 -10.45
CA THR A 43 -28.35 15.82 -10.85
C THR A 43 -29.69 15.65 -11.57
N GLY A 44 -30.56 14.76 -11.00
CA GLY A 44 -31.87 14.42 -11.56
C GLY A 44 -31.89 13.42 -12.73
N GLY A 45 -30.72 13.17 -13.37
CA GLY A 45 -30.57 12.24 -14.50
C GLY A 45 -30.44 10.77 -14.10
N ARG A 46 -30.74 9.85 -15.03
CA ARG A 46 -30.49 8.41 -14.84
C ARG A 46 -29.01 8.13 -14.93
N ALA A 47 -28.48 7.35 -13.99
CA ALA A 47 -27.06 7.09 -13.86
C ALA A 47 -26.71 5.62 -14.10
N LYS A 48 -25.44 5.36 -14.46
CA LYS A 48 -24.82 4.03 -14.59
C LYS A 48 -23.75 3.86 -13.49
N PRO A 49 -23.41 2.62 -13.10
CA PRO A 49 -22.43 2.35 -12.04
C PRO A 49 -21.04 2.95 -12.29
N PHE A 50 -20.68 3.13 -13.56
CA PHE A 50 -19.36 3.61 -13.99
C PHE A 50 -19.35 5.09 -14.38
N ASP A 51 -20.49 5.79 -14.35
CA ASP A 51 -20.55 7.23 -14.55
C ASP A 51 -19.71 7.92 -13.46
N ARG A 52 -19.02 8.99 -13.84
CA ARG A 52 -18.20 9.74 -12.88
C ARG A 52 -19.06 10.83 -12.26
N VAL A 53 -18.89 10.98 -10.96
CA VAL A 53 -19.51 12.09 -10.24
C VAL A 53 -18.61 13.33 -10.38
N GLU A 54 -19.20 14.48 -10.60
CA GLU A 54 -18.50 15.75 -10.77
C GLU A 54 -18.71 16.64 -9.53
N LEU A 55 -17.88 17.66 -9.38
CA LEU A 55 -18.03 18.65 -8.31
C LEU A 55 -19.41 19.28 -8.36
N ASN A 56 -20.07 19.37 -7.20
CA ASN A 56 -21.42 19.87 -7.02
C ASN A 56 -22.54 19.02 -7.61
N ASP A 57 -22.27 17.82 -8.13
CA ASP A 57 -23.34 16.90 -8.47
C ASP A 57 -24.22 16.59 -7.26
N GLU A 58 -25.52 16.55 -7.50
CA GLU A 58 -26.52 16.13 -6.50
C GLU A 58 -26.85 14.63 -6.72
N ILE A 59 -26.44 13.80 -5.77
CA ILE A 59 -26.71 12.36 -5.83
C ILE A 59 -27.94 12.05 -5.00
N ARG A 60 -29.05 11.80 -5.69
CA ARG A 60 -30.27 11.30 -5.05
C ARG A 60 -30.13 9.81 -4.76
N VAL A 61 -30.48 9.38 -3.55
CA VAL A 61 -30.46 7.99 -3.08
C VAL A 61 -31.85 7.55 -2.62
N PRO A 62 -32.12 6.24 -2.48
CA PRO A 62 -33.40 5.76 -1.96
C PRO A 62 -33.69 6.30 -0.56
N PRO A 63 -34.98 6.54 -0.20
CA PRO A 63 -35.38 7.09 1.12
C PRO A 63 -34.89 6.24 2.30
N PHE A 64 -34.70 4.94 2.10
CA PHE A 64 -34.26 3.99 3.11
C PHE A 64 -32.73 3.85 3.18
N ALA A 65 -32.00 4.52 2.29
CA ALA A 65 -30.53 4.48 2.28
C ALA A 65 -29.89 5.15 3.52
N GLY A 66 -30.66 5.93 4.29
CA GLY A 66 -30.16 6.63 5.48
C GLY A 66 -30.00 5.76 6.74
N ALA A 67 -30.54 4.54 6.77
CA ALA A 67 -30.50 3.68 7.96
C ALA A 67 -29.11 3.06 8.25
N GLY A 68 -28.10 3.30 7.41
CA GLY A 68 -26.77 2.72 7.50
C GLY A 68 -25.67 3.59 6.89
N THR A 69 -25.77 4.91 6.94
CA THR A 69 -24.71 5.78 6.43
C THR A 69 -23.46 5.65 7.30
N LYS A 70 -22.32 5.34 6.68
CA LYS A 70 -21.01 5.31 7.36
C LYS A 70 -20.67 6.65 8.04
N ALA A 71 -21.25 7.75 7.56
CA ALA A 71 -21.01 9.09 8.08
C ALA A 71 -21.66 9.36 9.46
N GLU A 72 -22.70 8.60 9.86
CA GLU A 72 -23.40 8.79 11.13
C GLU A 72 -22.94 7.86 12.26
N ARG A 73 -22.10 6.88 11.95
CA ARG A 73 -21.44 6.11 13.00
C ARG A 73 -20.29 6.93 13.59
N VAL A 74 -20.57 7.61 14.69
CA VAL A 74 -19.55 7.80 15.72
C VAL A 74 -18.92 6.42 15.94
N PRO A 75 -17.60 6.20 15.67
CA PRO A 75 -17.01 4.90 15.84
C PRO A 75 -17.29 4.45 17.26
N ALA A 76 -18.02 3.35 17.41
CA ALA A 76 -18.13 2.69 18.69
C ALA A 76 -16.71 2.57 19.21
N SER A 77 -16.42 3.09 20.38
CA SER A 77 -15.13 3.25 21.05
C SER A 77 -14.25 1.99 20.99
N SER A 78 -13.78 1.62 19.82
CA SER A 78 -12.53 0.93 19.63
C SER A 78 -11.49 1.99 19.91
N GLY A 79 -10.88 1.97 21.11
CA GLY A 79 -9.89 2.93 21.54
C GLY A 79 -8.96 3.25 20.37
N GLY A 80 -9.09 4.46 19.82
CA GLY A 80 -8.51 4.83 18.52
C GLY A 80 -7.01 4.67 18.59
N LYS A 81 -6.51 3.58 17.99
CA LYS A 81 -5.07 3.41 17.87
C LYS A 81 -4.56 4.55 17.01
N GLU A 82 -3.55 5.23 17.49
CA GLU A 82 -2.94 6.38 16.84
C GLU A 82 -2.50 6.07 15.41
N LEU A 83 -2.61 7.05 14.53
CA LEU A 83 -2.02 7.00 13.20
C LEU A 83 -0.49 6.86 13.31
N PRO A 84 0.17 6.21 12.36
CA PRO A 84 1.62 6.19 12.30
C PRO A 84 2.20 7.62 12.24
N PRO A 85 3.47 7.83 12.64
CA PRO A 85 4.12 9.13 12.51
C PRO A 85 4.03 9.68 11.08
N ILE A 86 3.65 10.94 10.96
CA ILE A 86 3.62 11.68 9.69
C ILE A 86 5.02 12.21 9.41
N VAL A 87 5.56 11.89 8.25
CA VAL A 87 6.86 12.39 7.76
C VAL A 87 6.67 13.70 6.99
N ALA A 88 5.61 13.77 6.20
CA ALA A 88 5.22 14.96 5.46
C ALA A 88 3.71 14.97 5.20
N GLU A 89 3.15 16.17 5.11
CA GLU A 89 1.76 16.38 4.76
C GLU A 89 1.61 17.62 3.87
N THR A 90 0.84 17.49 2.81
CA THR A 90 0.45 18.57 1.92
C THR A 90 -1.08 18.66 1.83
N ALA A 91 -1.61 19.53 0.98
CA ALA A 91 -3.04 19.60 0.71
C ALA A 91 -3.60 18.27 0.16
N ASP A 92 -2.81 17.56 -0.66
CA ASP A 92 -3.23 16.37 -1.40
C ASP A 92 -2.74 15.03 -0.84
N VAL A 93 -1.67 15.05 -0.04
CA VAL A 93 -0.90 13.85 0.30
C VAL A 93 -0.50 13.83 1.77
N ILE A 94 -0.52 12.64 2.37
CA ILE A 94 0.15 12.34 3.65
C ILE A 94 1.19 11.24 3.38
N VAL A 95 2.40 11.42 3.90
CA VAL A 95 3.45 10.41 3.92
C VAL A 95 3.63 9.93 5.35
N PHE A 96 3.27 8.69 5.61
CA PHE A 96 3.45 8.06 6.91
C PHE A 96 4.76 7.28 7.00
N CYS A 97 5.36 7.20 8.19
CA CYS A 97 6.34 6.17 8.54
C CYS A 97 5.60 5.00 9.21
N LYS A 98 5.18 4.01 8.44
CA LYS A 98 4.44 2.84 8.94
C LYS A 98 5.35 1.99 9.86
N PRO A 99 4.94 1.66 11.09
CA PRO A 99 5.68 0.73 11.93
C PRO A 99 5.60 -0.72 11.37
N SER A 100 6.56 -1.55 11.76
CA SER A 100 6.47 -3.00 11.59
C SER A 100 5.27 -3.55 12.37
N GLY A 101 4.64 -4.61 11.89
CA GLY A 101 3.48 -5.26 12.52
C GLY A 101 2.12 -4.66 12.16
N LEU A 102 2.04 -3.44 11.62
CA LEU A 102 0.79 -2.83 11.17
C LEU A 102 0.48 -3.18 9.70
N PRO A 103 -0.61 -3.89 9.39
CA PRO A 103 -1.06 -4.08 8.01
C PRO A 103 -1.57 -2.77 7.41
N VAL A 104 -1.46 -2.62 6.09
CA VAL A 104 -2.06 -1.47 5.38
C VAL A 104 -3.57 -1.61 5.28
N HIS A 105 -4.05 -2.81 4.92
CA HIS A 105 -5.48 -3.14 4.82
C HIS A 105 -5.84 -4.26 5.79
N PRO A 106 -7.10 -4.34 6.23
CA PRO A 106 -7.57 -5.48 7.02
C PRO A 106 -7.32 -6.79 6.26
N GLY A 107 -7.00 -7.83 6.99
CA GLY A 107 -6.79 -9.18 6.45
C GLY A 107 -7.41 -10.22 7.36
N THR A 108 -7.35 -11.48 6.94
CA THR A 108 -7.87 -12.60 7.75
C THR A 108 -7.22 -12.59 9.14
N GLY A 109 -8.04 -12.38 10.18
CA GLY A 109 -7.60 -12.35 11.59
C GLY A 109 -7.00 -11.01 12.05
N HIS A 110 -7.02 -9.95 11.23
CA HIS A 110 -6.54 -8.62 11.63
C HIS A 110 -7.64 -7.58 11.42
N THR A 111 -8.18 -7.04 12.51
CA THR A 111 -9.16 -5.94 12.50
C THR A 111 -8.48 -4.55 12.49
N ASP A 112 -7.26 -4.45 13.05
CA ASP A 112 -6.46 -3.23 13.07
C ASP A 112 -5.56 -3.13 11.84
N SER A 113 -5.66 -2.02 11.13
CA SER A 113 -4.87 -1.72 9.93
C SER A 113 -4.75 -0.21 9.74
N LEU A 114 -3.85 0.25 8.87
CA LEU A 114 -3.77 1.68 8.56
C LEU A 114 -5.10 2.22 8.02
N THR A 115 -5.78 1.48 7.13
CA THR A 115 -7.05 1.94 6.57
C THR A 115 -8.14 2.06 7.63
N THR A 116 -8.25 1.13 8.59
CA THR A 116 -9.22 1.24 9.69
C THR A 116 -8.90 2.39 10.65
N ARG A 117 -7.62 2.69 10.87
CA ARG A 117 -7.21 3.86 11.65
C ARG A 117 -7.51 5.17 10.91
N LEU A 118 -7.30 5.23 9.59
CA LEU A 118 -7.69 6.38 8.77
C LEU A 118 -9.21 6.57 8.76
N GLU A 119 -9.99 5.50 8.66
CA GLU A 119 -11.46 5.56 8.76
C GLU A 119 -11.92 6.15 10.09
N ALA A 120 -11.26 5.78 11.18
CA ALA A 120 -11.57 6.32 12.50
C ALA A 120 -11.13 7.80 12.67
N ALA A 121 -9.90 8.13 12.23
CA ALA A 121 -9.34 9.47 12.39
C ALA A 121 -10.01 10.52 11.49
N PHE A 122 -10.50 10.12 10.32
CA PHE A 122 -11.18 10.98 9.35
C PHE A 122 -12.69 10.70 9.25
N ALA A 123 -13.28 10.14 10.31
CA ALA A 123 -14.72 9.93 10.36
C ALA A 123 -15.46 11.28 10.17
N GLY A 124 -16.50 11.29 9.31
CA GLY A 124 -17.23 12.51 8.97
C GLY A 124 -16.57 13.42 7.94
N SER A 125 -15.31 13.14 7.53
CA SER A 125 -14.69 13.87 6.44
C SER A 125 -15.33 13.51 5.08
N PRO A 126 -15.42 14.46 4.13
CA PRO A 126 -15.98 14.21 2.81
C PRO A 126 -15.25 13.08 2.06
N PHE A 127 -13.96 12.93 2.30
CA PHE A 127 -13.17 11.87 1.72
C PHE A 127 -12.20 11.31 2.77
N ILE A 128 -12.25 9.99 3.00
CA ILE A 128 -11.30 9.32 3.88
C ILE A 128 -9.99 9.10 3.10
N PRO A 129 -8.85 9.62 3.59
CA PRO A 129 -7.55 9.42 2.94
C PRO A 129 -7.27 7.94 2.69
N ALA A 130 -6.70 7.62 1.52
CA ALA A 130 -6.51 6.25 1.10
C ALA A 130 -5.06 5.96 0.67
N PRO A 131 -4.47 4.82 1.10
CA PRO A 131 -3.16 4.40 0.65
C PRO A 131 -3.14 4.16 -0.86
N VAL A 132 -2.11 4.65 -1.55
CA VAL A 132 -1.95 4.47 -3.00
C VAL A 132 -1.06 3.27 -3.36
N HIS A 133 -0.34 2.75 -2.38
CA HIS A 133 0.40 1.50 -2.46
C HIS A 133 0.37 0.78 -1.11
N ARG A 134 1.01 -0.39 -1.05
CA ARG A 134 1.07 -1.17 0.18
C ARG A 134 2.50 -1.53 0.56
N LEU A 135 2.69 -1.71 1.85
CA LEU A 135 3.81 -2.42 2.45
C LEU A 135 3.29 -3.71 3.09
N ASP A 136 4.12 -4.74 3.18
CA ASP A 136 3.78 -5.92 3.96
C ASP A 136 3.59 -5.53 5.44
N ARG A 137 2.84 -6.35 6.19
CA ARG A 137 2.58 -6.10 7.62
C ARG A 137 3.87 -5.80 8.40
N ASP A 138 4.86 -6.64 8.22
CA ASP A 138 6.11 -6.60 8.99
C ASP A 138 7.19 -5.68 8.37
N THR A 139 6.95 -5.15 7.17
CA THR A 139 7.78 -4.11 6.56
C THR A 139 7.44 -2.76 7.16
N SER A 140 8.46 -2.03 7.62
CA SER A 140 8.32 -0.65 8.11
C SER A 140 8.68 0.39 7.05
N GLY A 141 8.41 1.68 7.32
CA GLY A 141 8.88 2.80 6.50
C GLY A 141 7.80 3.55 5.75
N LEU A 142 8.22 4.28 4.73
CA LEU A 142 7.42 5.28 4.04
C LEU A 142 6.24 4.69 3.28
N LEU A 143 5.06 5.24 3.53
CA LEU A 143 3.81 4.89 2.88
C LEU A 143 3.06 6.14 2.46
N LEU A 144 2.68 6.20 1.18
CA LEU A 144 2.00 7.32 0.55
C LEU A 144 0.48 7.13 0.63
N VAL A 145 -0.21 8.19 1.06
CA VAL A 145 -1.66 8.23 1.22
C VAL A 145 -2.20 9.49 0.53
N GLY A 146 -3.18 9.34 -0.34
CA GLY A 146 -3.87 10.47 -0.98
C GLY A 146 -5.02 10.97 -0.13
N LYS A 147 -5.16 12.29 0.02
CA LYS A 147 -6.20 12.97 0.80
C LYS A 147 -7.47 13.24 0.00
N THR A 148 -7.40 13.13 -1.33
CA THR A 148 -8.51 13.32 -2.26
C THR A 148 -8.57 12.18 -3.26
N TYR A 149 -9.73 11.96 -3.87
CA TYR A 149 -9.85 10.96 -4.94
C TYR A 149 -8.91 11.26 -6.12
N ALA A 150 -8.80 12.53 -6.50
CA ALA A 150 -7.92 12.97 -7.58
C ALA A 150 -6.45 12.65 -7.28
N ALA A 151 -6.00 12.91 -6.04
CA ALA A 151 -4.65 12.59 -5.59
C ALA A 151 -4.40 11.08 -5.60
N VAL A 152 -5.33 10.28 -5.03
CA VAL A 152 -5.23 8.80 -5.03
C VAL A 152 -5.11 8.27 -6.44
N ARG A 153 -5.92 8.77 -7.39
CA ARG A 153 -5.89 8.33 -8.78
C ARG A 153 -4.59 8.72 -9.46
N ARG A 154 -4.21 9.99 -9.42
CA ARG A 154 -2.97 10.50 -10.02
C ARG A 154 -1.74 9.71 -9.55
N LEU A 155 -1.64 9.49 -8.24
CA LEU A 155 -0.51 8.77 -7.64
C LEU A 155 -0.54 7.27 -7.96
N SER A 156 -1.72 6.65 -8.02
CA SER A 156 -1.86 5.25 -8.42
C SER A 156 -1.49 5.05 -9.89
N ASP A 157 -1.90 5.97 -10.77
CA ASP A 157 -1.56 5.95 -12.20
C ASP A 157 -0.04 6.11 -12.39
N ALA A 158 0.60 7.03 -11.66
CA ALA A 158 2.05 7.24 -11.66
C ALA A 158 2.82 5.99 -11.16
N LEU A 159 2.33 5.34 -10.11
CA LEU A 159 2.89 4.07 -9.62
C LEU A 159 2.75 2.92 -10.63
N ALA A 160 1.67 2.91 -11.40
CA ALA A 160 1.40 1.89 -12.42
C ALA A 160 2.17 2.12 -13.73
N ALA A 161 2.53 3.36 -14.03
CA ALA A 161 3.27 3.72 -15.24
C ALA A 161 4.69 3.14 -15.25
N HIS A 162 5.29 2.91 -14.08
CA HIS A 162 6.68 2.44 -13.94
C HIS A 162 7.71 3.25 -14.74
N ASP A 163 7.44 4.54 -14.97
CA ASP A 163 8.26 5.47 -15.74
C ASP A 163 9.32 6.21 -14.90
N GLY A 164 9.44 5.84 -13.63
CA GLY A 164 10.38 6.47 -12.70
C GLY A 164 9.83 7.73 -12.02
N SER A 165 8.62 8.18 -12.34
CA SER A 165 7.96 9.31 -11.64
C SER A 165 7.72 9.01 -10.15
N VAL A 166 7.61 7.74 -9.80
CA VAL A 166 7.61 7.27 -8.40
C VAL A 166 8.71 6.24 -8.20
N ALA A 167 9.68 6.53 -7.36
CA ALA A 167 10.74 5.60 -6.98
C ALA A 167 10.63 5.21 -5.49
N LYS A 168 10.87 3.94 -5.19
CA LYS A 168 10.81 3.37 -3.84
C LYS A 168 12.10 2.65 -3.53
N ASP A 169 12.86 3.18 -2.56
CA ASP A 169 14.09 2.57 -2.09
C ASP A 169 13.89 1.96 -0.70
N TYR A 170 14.48 0.79 -0.52
CA TYR A 170 14.40 0.02 0.72
C TYR A 170 15.79 -0.26 1.25
N LEU A 171 15.92 -0.33 2.56
CA LEU A 171 17.04 -0.95 3.24
C LEU A 171 16.63 -2.31 3.78
N ALA A 172 17.52 -3.29 3.67
CA ALA A 172 17.35 -4.58 4.30
C ALA A 172 18.67 -5.11 4.85
N TRP A 173 18.62 -5.78 6.01
CA TRP A 173 19.69 -6.68 6.42
C TRP A 173 19.39 -8.08 5.91
N VAL A 174 20.38 -8.66 5.24
CA VAL A 174 20.31 -10.04 4.71
C VAL A 174 21.36 -10.91 5.36
N GLN A 175 21.08 -12.19 5.46
CA GLN A 175 22.06 -13.20 5.87
C GLN A 175 23.03 -13.46 4.70
N GLY A 176 24.31 -13.61 5.03
CA GLY A 176 25.38 -13.85 4.06
C GLY A 176 26.07 -12.57 3.59
N GLU A 177 27.21 -12.76 2.95
CA GLU A 177 28.02 -11.69 2.38
C GLU A 177 27.61 -11.43 0.94
N CYS A 178 26.79 -10.41 0.75
CA CYS A 178 26.24 -10.06 -0.54
C CYS A 178 27.33 -9.53 -1.48
N PRO A 179 27.54 -10.13 -2.67
CA PRO A 179 28.67 -9.80 -3.54
C PRO A 179 28.45 -8.54 -4.40
N TRP A 180 27.24 -7.95 -4.36
CA TRP A 180 26.87 -6.87 -5.29
C TRP A 180 27.28 -5.48 -4.76
N SER A 181 28.59 -5.18 -4.82
CA SER A 181 29.13 -3.85 -4.47
C SER A 181 28.67 -2.73 -5.43
N ARG A 182 28.34 -3.09 -6.68
CA ARG A 182 27.72 -2.23 -7.67
C ARG A 182 26.24 -2.58 -7.83
N PRO A 183 25.40 -1.68 -8.38
CA PRO A 183 24.00 -1.96 -8.66
C PRO A 183 23.83 -3.21 -9.52
N LYS A 184 23.01 -4.15 -9.05
CA LYS A 184 22.67 -5.40 -9.72
C LYS A 184 21.18 -5.50 -9.92
N ARG A 185 20.72 -5.56 -11.17
CA ARG A 185 19.31 -5.80 -11.49
C ARG A 185 18.98 -7.28 -11.33
N LEU A 186 17.87 -7.54 -10.63
CA LEU A 186 17.31 -8.87 -10.42
C LEU A 186 15.93 -8.92 -11.07
N GLU A 187 15.72 -9.91 -11.92
CA GLU A 187 14.47 -10.13 -12.65
C GLU A 187 14.01 -11.56 -12.43
N ASP A 188 12.73 -11.71 -12.08
CA ASP A 188 12.09 -13.00 -11.84
C ASP A 188 10.61 -12.93 -12.24
N HIS A 189 9.95 -14.06 -12.30
CA HIS A 189 8.51 -14.18 -12.37
C HIS A 189 8.00 -14.76 -11.05
N LEU A 190 7.06 -14.06 -10.40
CA LEU A 190 6.55 -14.44 -9.09
C LEU A 190 5.11 -14.92 -9.17
N ALA A 191 4.82 -16.04 -8.51
CA ALA A 191 3.48 -16.59 -8.38
C ALA A 191 3.12 -16.85 -6.91
N LYS A 192 1.84 -16.80 -6.58
CA LYS A 192 1.31 -17.35 -5.33
C LYS A 192 1.09 -18.84 -5.52
N ARG A 193 1.63 -19.65 -4.62
CA ARG A 193 1.41 -21.10 -4.60
C ARG A 193 1.08 -21.56 -3.20
N THR A 194 0.23 -22.57 -3.12
CA THR A 194 -0.04 -23.29 -1.87
C THR A 194 1.13 -24.25 -1.61
N VAL A 195 1.78 -24.13 -0.47
CA VAL A 195 2.97 -24.90 -0.12
C VAL A 195 2.73 -25.68 1.18
N GLY A 196 3.16 -26.93 1.20
CA GLY A 196 3.10 -27.82 2.36
C GLY A 196 1.71 -28.45 2.60
N ALA A 197 1.68 -29.49 3.41
CA ALA A 197 0.46 -30.26 3.74
C ALA A 197 -0.64 -29.43 4.44
N GLN A 198 -0.28 -28.25 5.00
CA GLN A 198 -1.21 -27.36 5.70
C GLN A 198 -1.81 -26.27 4.79
N GLY A 199 -1.59 -26.33 3.47
CA GLY A 199 -2.20 -25.41 2.51
C GLY A 199 -1.80 -23.94 2.66
N ARG A 200 -0.60 -23.61 3.16
CA ARG A 200 -0.17 -22.23 3.38
C ARG A 200 0.19 -21.55 2.05
N GLU A 201 -0.39 -20.39 1.80
CA GLU A 201 0.02 -19.58 0.66
C GLU A 201 1.43 -18.99 0.83
N LYS A 202 2.28 -19.21 -0.16
CA LYS A 202 3.62 -18.63 -0.25
C LYS A 202 3.81 -18.04 -1.64
N VAL A 203 4.51 -16.91 -1.74
CA VAL A 203 5.00 -16.41 -3.04
C VAL A 203 6.29 -17.14 -3.34
N VAL A 204 6.46 -17.59 -4.57
CA VAL A 204 7.65 -18.30 -5.05
C VAL A 204 8.11 -17.70 -6.36
N ALA A 205 9.42 -17.83 -6.66
CA ALA A 205 9.91 -17.52 -7.99
C ALA A 205 9.55 -18.65 -8.95
N GLY A 206 9.08 -18.30 -10.14
CA GLY A 206 8.84 -19.24 -11.23
C GLY A 206 10.18 -19.81 -11.75
N LYS A 207 10.14 -21.06 -12.19
CA LYS A 207 11.33 -21.72 -12.77
C LYS A 207 11.57 -21.33 -14.24
N SER A 208 10.56 -20.78 -14.92
CA SER A 208 10.65 -20.36 -16.32
C SER A 208 11.15 -18.93 -16.45
N ARG A 209 12.06 -18.71 -17.40
CA ARG A 209 12.53 -17.35 -17.76
C ARG A 209 11.47 -16.52 -18.48
N THR A 210 10.46 -17.16 -19.06
CA THR A 210 9.36 -16.51 -19.83
C THR A 210 8.10 -16.32 -19.02
N GLY A 211 8.03 -16.88 -17.80
CA GLY A 211 6.85 -16.85 -16.93
C GLY A 211 5.75 -17.82 -17.37
N GLY A 212 4.92 -18.23 -16.42
CA GLY A 212 3.69 -19.02 -16.66
C GLY A 212 2.45 -18.11 -16.60
N PRO A 213 1.25 -18.65 -16.91
CA PRO A 213 0.01 -17.87 -16.97
C PRO A 213 -0.36 -17.16 -15.65
N ASP A 214 0.06 -17.70 -14.50
CA ASP A 214 -0.18 -17.12 -13.18
C ASP A 214 1.04 -16.39 -12.60
N GLU A 215 2.13 -16.30 -13.36
CA GLU A 215 3.38 -15.70 -12.94
C GLU A 215 3.47 -14.23 -13.40
N LYS A 216 3.87 -13.35 -12.49
CA LYS A 216 3.96 -11.91 -12.76
C LYS A 216 5.42 -11.47 -12.78
N PRO A 217 5.87 -10.68 -13.76
CA PRO A 217 7.22 -10.16 -13.80
C PRO A 217 7.50 -9.29 -12.56
N ALA A 218 8.69 -9.47 -12.01
CA ALA A 218 9.18 -8.78 -10.83
C ALA A 218 10.61 -8.33 -11.05
N SER A 219 10.89 -7.04 -10.93
CA SER A 219 12.21 -6.45 -11.13
C SER A 219 12.57 -5.51 -10.00
N LEU A 220 13.79 -5.61 -9.51
CA LEU A 220 14.42 -4.69 -8.56
C LEU A 220 15.90 -4.51 -8.90
N THR A 221 16.51 -3.43 -8.40
CA THR A 221 17.96 -3.25 -8.37
C THR A 221 18.43 -3.31 -6.92
N VAL A 222 19.52 -4.01 -6.66
CA VAL A 222 20.13 -4.16 -5.33
C VAL A 222 21.60 -3.78 -5.36
N ARG A 223 22.08 -3.16 -4.27
CA ARG A 223 23.50 -2.87 -4.02
C ARG A 223 23.83 -3.16 -2.55
N CYS A 224 24.94 -3.85 -2.32
CA CYS A 224 25.50 -4.04 -0.99
C CYS A 224 26.15 -2.73 -0.51
N LEU A 225 25.79 -2.26 0.67
CA LEU A 225 26.34 -1.04 1.30
C LEU A 225 27.46 -1.38 2.26
N THR A 226 27.30 -2.44 3.06
CA THR A 226 28.28 -2.89 4.05
C THR A 226 28.06 -4.34 4.41
N VAL A 227 29.13 -5.01 4.81
CA VAL A 227 29.13 -6.38 5.33
C VAL A 227 29.62 -6.34 6.78
N ARG A 228 28.92 -7.00 7.70
CA ARG A 228 29.28 -7.14 9.11
C ARG A 228 28.89 -8.51 9.62
N GLU A 229 29.81 -9.23 10.21
CA GLU A 229 29.55 -10.52 10.88
C GLU A 229 28.76 -11.53 10.02
N GLY A 230 29.14 -11.71 8.76
CA GLY A 230 28.46 -12.61 7.83
C GLY A 230 27.03 -12.16 7.43
N ARG A 231 26.72 -10.87 7.56
CA ARG A 231 25.45 -10.25 7.15
C ARG A 231 25.72 -9.00 6.35
N SER A 232 24.82 -8.67 5.44
CA SER A 232 24.95 -7.51 4.57
C SER A 232 23.79 -6.55 4.73
N LEU A 233 24.09 -5.25 4.82
CA LEU A 233 23.10 -4.19 4.61
C LEU A 233 23.02 -3.91 3.11
N VAL A 234 21.83 -4.02 2.55
CA VAL A 234 21.59 -3.79 1.12
C VAL A 234 20.62 -2.66 0.90
N LEU A 235 20.88 -1.84 -0.13
CA LEU A 235 19.98 -0.85 -0.67
C LEU A 235 19.27 -1.46 -1.88
N ILE A 236 17.94 -1.28 -1.96
CA ILE A 236 17.11 -1.93 -2.97
C ILE A 236 16.19 -0.87 -3.58
N ARG A 237 16.15 -0.78 -4.92
CA ARG A 237 15.15 -0.01 -5.67
C ARG A 237 14.15 -0.96 -6.31
N LEU A 238 12.86 -0.79 -6.00
CA LEU A 238 11.80 -1.54 -6.64
C LEU A 238 11.38 -0.91 -7.96
N HIS A 239 11.40 -1.72 -9.03
CA HIS A 239 10.81 -1.36 -10.33
C HIS A 239 9.38 -1.89 -10.46
N THR A 240 9.04 -2.98 -9.76
CA THR A 240 7.69 -3.53 -9.64
C THR A 240 7.32 -3.71 -8.17
N GLY A 241 6.02 -3.85 -7.85
CA GLY A 241 5.53 -3.97 -6.47
C GLY A 241 4.75 -5.27 -6.22
N ARG A 242 5.36 -6.44 -6.40
CA ARG A 242 4.70 -7.72 -6.15
C ARG A 242 4.73 -8.08 -4.66
N THR A 243 3.72 -8.83 -4.22
CA THR A 243 3.65 -9.31 -2.82
C THR A 243 4.93 -10.04 -2.44
N HIS A 244 5.53 -9.67 -1.32
CA HIS A 244 6.79 -10.24 -0.80
C HIS A 244 7.97 -10.21 -1.78
N GLN A 245 7.97 -9.34 -2.79
CA GLN A 245 8.93 -9.37 -3.89
C GLN A 245 10.39 -9.39 -3.43
N ILE A 246 10.81 -8.40 -2.64
CA ILE A 246 12.18 -8.29 -2.12
C ILE A 246 12.57 -9.56 -1.35
N ARG A 247 11.67 -10.03 -0.50
CA ARG A 247 11.86 -11.18 0.38
C ARG A 247 12.12 -12.46 -0.42
N VAL A 248 11.33 -12.69 -1.48
CA VAL A 248 11.49 -13.85 -2.35
C VAL A 248 12.73 -13.75 -3.20
N GLN A 249 12.93 -12.63 -3.92
CA GLN A 249 14.03 -12.48 -4.88
C GLN A 249 15.41 -12.59 -4.21
N LEU A 250 15.57 -12.07 -3.00
CA LEU A 250 16.83 -12.19 -2.25
C LEU A 250 17.00 -13.58 -1.64
N SER A 251 15.94 -14.17 -1.08
CA SER A 251 16.00 -15.52 -0.53
C SER A 251 16.37 -16.57 -1.57
N GLU A 252 15.82 -16.50 -2.78
CA GLU A 252 16.13 -17.43 -3.89
C GLU A 252 17.60 -17.36 -4.35
N ARG A 253 18.29 -16.27 -4.01
CA ARG A 253 19.72 -16.08 -4.30
C ARG A 253 20.63 -16.38 -3.11
N GLY A 254 20.08 -16.96 -2.04
CA GLY A 254 20.84 -17.33 -0.84
C GLY A 254 21.05 -16.18 0.16
N PHE A 255 20.35 -15.05 -0.03
CA PHE A 255 20.42 -13.88 0.86
C PHE A 255 19.08 -13.60 1.53
N PRO A 256 18.52 -14.53 2.34
CA PRO A 256 17.26 -14.28 3.02
C PRO A 256 17.38 -13.12 4.01
N LEU A 257 16.29 -12.36 4.17
CA LEU A 257 16.26 -11.20 5.06
C LEU A 257 16.33 -11.64 6.53
N VAL A 258 17.05 -10.88 7.34
CA VAL A 258 17.09 -11.06 8.79
C VAL A 258 15.69 -10.81 9.36
N GLY A 259 15.18 -11.74 10.17
CA GLY A 259 13.83 -11.72 10.71
C GLY A 259 12.77 -12.35 9.80
N ASP A 260 13.12 -12.80 8.59
CA ASP A 260 12.18 -13.39 7.64
C ASP A 260 12.13 -14.92 7.70
N VAL A 261 11.54 -15.44 8.76
CA VAL A 261 11.42 -16.91 8.94
C VAL A 261 10.61 -17.56 7.80
N LYS A 262 9.67 -16.84 7.20
CA LYS A 262 8.83 -17.36 6.10
C LYS A 262 9.66 -17.72 4.87
N TYR A 263 10.74 -17.01 4.62
CA TYR A 263 11.62 -17.17 3.46
C TYR A 263 13.05 -17.63 3.83
N GLY A 264 13.21 -18.31 4.99
CA GLY A 264 14.47 -18.95 5.38
C GLY A 264 15.46 -18.04 6.10
N GLY A 265 15.06 -16.82 6.43
CA GLY A 265 15.91 -15.92 7.22
C GLY A 265 15.98 -16.31 8.70
N PRO A 266 17.05 -15.93 9.39
CA PRO A 266 17.19 -16.20 10.83
C PRO A 266 16.14 -15.44 11.62
N ARG A 267 15.70 -15.99 12.75
CA ARG A 267 14.82 -15.26 13.70
C ARG A 267 15.54 -14.03 14.23
N CYS A 268 14.80 -12.95 14.39
CA CYS A 268 15.30 -11.72 15.01
C CYS A 268 14.23 -11.23 15.99
N GLY A 269 14.62 -10.93 17.23
CA GLY A 269 13.70 -10.49 18.29
C GLY A 269 12.93 -9.22 17.91
N ASP A 270 13.58 -8.31 17.18
CA ASP A 270 13.00 -7.04 16.72
C ASP A 270 12.26 -7.18 15.37
N GLY A 271 12.02 -8.40 14.88
CA GLY A 271 11.27 -8.65 13.65
C GLY A 271 12.06 -8.48 12.35
N LEU A 272 11.33 -8.34 11.26
CA LEU A 272 11.86 -8.26 9.89
C LEU A 272 12.70 -6.99 9.67
N LYS A 273 13.92 -7.14 9.19
CA LYS A 273 14.81 -6.03 8.85
C LYS A 273 14.63 -5.60 7.39
N LEU A 274 13.44 -5.06 7.10
CA LEU A 274 13.07 -4.46 5.80
C LEU A 274 12.35 -3.14 6.04
N HIS A 275 12.87 -2.06 5.44
CA HIS A 275 12.37 -0.71 5.66
C HIS A 275 12.33 0.10 4.36
N ALA A 276 11.19 0.72 4.04
CA ALA A 276 11.06 1.67 2.95
C ALA A 276 11.68 3.01 3.37
N VAL A 277 12.93 3.24 2.97
CA VAL A 277 13.78 4.33 3.47
C VAL A 277 13.64 5.63 2.69
N ARG A 278 13.34 5.54 1.39
CA ARG A 278 13.17 6.70 0.51
C ARG A 278 12.01 6.49 -0.44
N LEU A 279 11.21 7.53 -0.60
CA LEU A 279 10.10 7.60 -1.54
C LEU A 279 10.23 8.88 -2.34
N ARG A 280 10.42 8.79 -3.66
CA ARG A 280 10.40 9.93 -4.58
C ARG A 280 9.08 9.95 -5.34
N VAL A 281 8.45 11.12 -5.44
CA VAL A 281 7.20 11.35 -6.16
C VAL A 281 7.36 12.64 -6.98
N GLY A 282 7.61 12.49 -8.28
CA GLY A 282 8.04 13.61 -9.11
C GLY A 282 9.37 14.17 -8.61
N GLU A 283 9.39 15.46 -8.28
CA GLU A 283 10.57 16.16 -7.74
C GLU A 283 10.72 16.02 -6.22
N GLU A 284 9.63 15.65 -5.52
CA GLU A 284 9.62 15.53 -4.08
C GLU A 284 10.27 14.22 -3.62
N THR A 285 11.14 14.30 -2.62
CA THR A 285 11.80 13.14 -2.01
C THR A 285 11.56 13.13 -0.51
N TYR A 286 11.00 12.04 -0.01
CA TYR A 286 10.77 11.79 1.40
C TYR A 286 11.70 10.69 1.91
N THR A 287 12.22 10.85 3.13
CA THR A 287 13.15 9.89 3.73
C THR A 287 12.79 9.60 5.18
N ALA A 288 13.02 8.37 5.62
CA ALA A 288 12.90 7.98 7.02
C ALA A 288 13.94 6.88 7.32
N LEU A 289 14.71 7.07 8.38
CA LEU A 289 15.65 6.04 8.84
C LEU A 289 14.89 4.88 9.49
N PRO A 290 15.37 3.62 9.33
CA PRO A 290 14.78 2.49 10.01
C PRO A 290 14.95 2.62 11.53
N PRO A 291 13.93 2.23 12.32
CA PRO A 291 13.97 2.29 13.78
C PRO A 291 14.72 1.11 14.39
N TRP A 292 15.77 0.63 13.71
CA TRP A 292 16.53 -0.53 14.14
C TRP A 292 17.60 -0.13 15.16
N ALA A 293 17.78 -0.95 16.18
CA ALA A 293 18.74 -0.74 17.25
C ALA A 293 19.89 -1.77 17.22
N GLY A 294 20.87 -1.59 18.08
CA GLY A 294 21.99 -2.52 18.25
C GLY A 294 22.76 -2.74 16.94
N PRO A 295 23.08 -4.01 16.60
CA PRO A 295 23.91 -4.34 15.43
C PRO A 295 23.23 -3.97 14.10
N TRP A 296 21.91 -3.74 14.10
CA TRP A 296 21.12 -3.42 12.93
C TRP A 296 21.02 -1.92 12.66
N ARG A 297 21.53 -1.07 13.57
CA ARG A 297 21.39 0.38 13.48
C ARG A 297 21.98 0.94 12.20
N VAL A 298 21.18 1.78 11.53
CA VAL A 298 21.58 2.60 10.38
C VAL A 298 21.60 4.06 10.85
N ALA A 299 22.78 4.67 10.87
CA ALA A 299 22.96 6.02 11.42
C ALA A 299 22.71 7.12 10.39
N HIS A 300 22.89 6.85 9.12
CA HIS A 300 22.78 7.81 8.03
C HIS A 300 21.94 7.26 6.90
N LEU A 301 21.29 8.16 6.15
CA LEU A 301 20.59 7.79 4.92
C LEU A 301 21.58 7.16 3.93
N PRO A 302 21.13 6.13 3.18
CA PRO A 302 21.96 5.56 2.12
C PRO A 302 22.22 6.61 1.04
N PRO A 303 23.34 6.48 0.30
CA PRO A 303 23.60 7.34 -0.83
C PRO A 303 22.45 7.26 -1.85
N GLU A 304 22.29 8.29 -2.64
CA GLU A 304 21.38 8.23 -3.79
C GLU A 304 21.89 7.22 -4.81
N TRP A 305 20.97 6.71 -5.62
CA TRP A 305 21.39 5.92 -6.76
C TRP A 305 22.07 6.86 -7.75
N GLU A 306 23.29 6.57 -8.09
CA GLU A 306 23.91 7.14 -9.27
C GLU A 306 23.09 6.68 -10.47
N ASP A 307 22.70 7.59 -11.34
CA ASP A 307 22.02 7.25 -12.58
C ASP A 307 22.95 6.34 -13.40
N VAL A 308 22.51 5.07 -13.58
CA VAL A 308 23.22 4.04 -14.33
C VAL A 308 22.55 3.89 -15.69
#